data_99f5ba27512bea1c3da30d6d00c9247a
#
_entry.id   99f5ba27512bea1c3da30d6d00c9247a
#
_cell.length_a   1.000
_cell.length_b   1.000
_cell.length_c   1.000
_cell.angle_alpha   90.00
_cell.angle_beta   90.00
_cell.angle_gamma   90.00
#
_symmetry.space_group_name_H-M   'P 1'
#
loop_
_entity.id
_entity.type
_entity.pdbx_description
1 polymer ?
#
loop_
_entity_poly.entity_id
_entity_poly.type
_entity_poly.pdbx_seq_one_letter_code
_entity_poly.pdbx_strand_id
1 'polypeptide(L)'
;MKFFDTSNMRGDIYGGLTTGVVALPLALAFGEASGAGPIAGLWGAIIVGFFASLWGGTGANVSGPTGPMVVVFAGVFASLSGNPGLVFGAVVLAGILQILFGVFRLGQYIRLVPYTVISGFMSGIGCIIIALQVARLLGHEPEGGGTIPALSAIPSAVMDPNVAALIVGVVTLGVIFFWPKSLGKWIPGALAALIIGTLLSLVLRGAPILGDIPTGFPSFIMPEFTASSFLLVVEAAFILAVLGAIDSLLTSLVADNMTRTRHDSDKELIGQGIGNSIAGLFGAIPGAGATMRTVENIRTGGQTKIAGMLHALVLLAVVISLAPLASQIPHAVLAGILIKVGWDIIDVNYLKRAHRGPRWDLGLMVLVLGLTVFVDLITAVAAGVVLAALAFVNQLAHEQLTHFREC
;
A
#
# COMPACT_ATOMS: atom_id res chain seq x y z
N MET A 1 -32.61 1.93 1.45
CA MET A 1 -31.25 1.58 1.93
C MET A 1 -30.76 2.74 2.78
N LYS A 2 -30.55 2.56 4.09
CA LYS A 2 -29.98 3.64 4.91
C LYS A 2 -28.55 3.88 4.46
N PHE A 3 -28.21 5.11 4.11
CA PHE A 3 -26.87 5.49 3.62
C PHE A 3 -25.78 5.21 4.68
N PHE A 4 -26.15 5.34 5.96
CA PHE A 4 -25.34 4.97 7.11
C PHE A 4 -26.03 3.85 7.89
N ASP A 5 -25.31 2.76 8.08
CA ASP A 5 -25.70 1.70 8.99
C ASP A 5 -25.11 1.98 10.37
N THR A 6 -25.96 2.34 11.32
CA THR A 6 -25.57 2.66 12.70
C THR A 6 -25.77 1.47 13.66
N SER A 7 -26.06 0.28 13.12
CA SER A 7 -26.38 -0.90 13.94
C SER A 7 -25.18 -1.36 14.79
N ASN A 8 -23.96 -1.07 14.34
CA ASN A 8 -22.72 -1.47 15.01
C ASN A 8 -21.85 -0.28 15.48
N MET A 9 -22.47 0.84 15.83
CA MET A 9 -21.77 2.08 16.18
C MET A 9 -20.63 1.90 17.19
N ARG A 10 -20.82 1.08 18.19
CA ARG A 10 -19.82 0.82 19.24
C ARG A 10 -18.59 0.09 18.69
N GLY A 11 -18.81 -0.95 17.89
CA GLY A 11 -17.73 -1.69 17.24
C GLY A 11 -16.99 -0.81 16.21
N ASP A 12 -17.72 0.02 15.46
CA ASP A 12 -17.14 0.90 14.45
C ASP A 12 -16.29 2.02 15.08
N ILE A 13 -16.69 2.52 16.26
CA ILE A 13 -15.87 3.49 17.00
C ILE A 13 -14.55 2.85 17.45
N TYR A 14 -14.60 1.67 18.06
CA TYR A 14 -13.38 0.96 18.48
C TYR A 14 -12.51 0.56 17.29
N GLY A 15 -13.13 0.02 16.23
CA GLY A 15 -12.44 -0.35 15.01
C GLY A 15 -11.74 0.83 14.35
N GLY A 16 -12.48 1.93 14.15
CA GLY A 16 -11.94 3.13 13.52
C GLY A 16 -10.83 3.81 14.33
N LEU A 17 -10.99 3.92 15.65
CA LEU A 17 -9.96 4.48 16.54
C LEU A 17 -8.67 3.63 16.50
N THR A 18 -8.80 2.33 16.71
CA THR A 18 -7.64 1.42 16.72
C THR A 18 -6.93 1.44 15.38
N THR A 19 -7.69 1.35 14.29
CA THR A 19 -7.11 1.33 12.94
C THR A 19 -6.49 2.67 12.58
N GLY A 20 -7.04 3.81 13.03
CA GLY A 20 -6.46 5.14 12.86
C GLY A 20 -5.07 5.24 13.52
N VAL A 21 -4.96 4.73 14.74
CA VAL A 21 -3.69 4.69 15.47
C VAL A 21 -2.66 3.78 14.79
N VAL A 22 -3.07 2.60 14.31
CA VAL A 22 -2.20 1.67 13.55
C VAL A 22 -1.75 2.26 12.23
N ALA A 23 -2.62 3.01 11.57
CA ALA A 23 -2.34 3.57 10.26
C ALA A 23 -1.33 4.72 10.27
N LEU A 24 -1.17 5.42 11.39
CA LEU A 24 -0.30 6.58 11.50
C LEU A 24 1.16 6.29 11.10
N PRO A 25 1.86 5.34 11.75
CA PRO A 25 3.24 5.05 11.38
C PRO A 25 3.37 4.54 9.94
N LEU A 26 2.40 3.77 9.46
CA LEU A 26 2.39 3.24 8.10
C LEU A 26 2.20 4.36 7.07
N ALA A 27 1.29 5.30 7.31
CA ALA A 27 1.05 6.42 6.40
C ALA A 27 2.28 7.33 6.27
N LEU A 28 2.94 7.65 7.39
CA LEU A 28 4.19 8.41 7.39
C LEU A 28 5.30 7.67 6.62
N ALA A 29 5.48 6.39 6.93
CA ALA A 29 6.51 5.56 6.30
C ALA A 29 6.29 5.39 4.79
N PHE A 30 5.05 5.19 4.36
CA PHE A 30 4.69 5.09 2.95
C PHE A 30 4.85 6.43 2.21
N GLY A 31 4.51 7.54 2.86
CA GLY A 31 4.76 8.87 2.32
C GLY A 31 6.24 9.10 2.07
N GLU A 32 7.09 8.77 3.03
CA GLU A 32 8.54 8.85 2.92
C GLU A 32 9.09 7.96 1.81
N ALA A 33 8.69 6.68 1.78
CA ALA A 33 9.12 5.74 0.76
C ALA A 33 8.68 6.11 -0.66
N SER A 34 7.61 6.86 -0.79
CA SER A 34 7.06 7.30 -2.07
C SER A 34 7.86 8.41 -2.75
N GLY A 35 8.75 9.09 -2.01
CA GLY A 35 9.45 10.29 -2.45
C GLY A 35 8.64 11.60 -2.37
N ALA A 36 7.32 11.52 -2.12
CA ALA A 36 6.45 12.70 -1.96
C ALA A 36 6.46 13.27 -0.53
N GLY A 37 7.12 12.57 0.39
CA GLY A 37 7.25 12.96 1.79
C GLY A 37 6.15 12.42 2.72
N PRO A 38 6.42 12.38 4.04
CA PRO A 38 5.55 11.76 5.04
C PRO A 38 4.14 12.34 5.08
N ILE A 39 4.03 13.64 4.88
CA ILE A 39 2.76 14.37 4.87
C ILE A 39 1.85 13.95 3.71
N ALA A 40 2.41 13.73 2.52
CA ALA A 40 1.65 13.24 1.37
C ALA A 40 1.06 11.83 1.64
N GLY A 41 1.80 11.00 2.39
CA GLY A 41 1.32 9.70 2.85
C GLY A 41 0.16 9.80 3.83
N LEU A 42 0.26 10.71 4.77
CA LEU A 42 -0.74 10.91 5.80
C LEU A 42 -2.04 11.49 5.21
N TRP A 43 -1.94 12.49 4.32
CA TRP A 43 -3.10 13.00 3.59
C TRP A 43 -3.70 11.95 2.66
N GLY A 44 -2.88 11.08 2.05
CA GLY A 44 -3.37 9.94 1.28
C GLY A 44 -4.23 8.99 2.13
N ALA A 45 -3.78 8.69 3.36
CA ALA A 45 -4.56 7.86 4.28
C ALA A 45 -5.86 8.51 4.73
N ILE A 46 -5.84 9.84 4.96
CA ILE A 46 -7.03 10.62 5.35
C ILE A 46 -8.03 10.69 4.20
N ILE A 47 -7.60 11.18 3.04
CA ILE A 47 -8.49 11.48 1.92
C ILE A 47 -9.02 10.17 1.32
N VAL A 48 -8.13 9.25 0.93
CA VAL A 48 -8.57 7.97 0.35
C VAL A 48 -9.38 7.17 1.37
N GLY A 49 -8.92 7.13 2.65
CA GLY A 49 -9.63 6.42 3.72
C GLY A 49 -11.05 6.92 3.93
N PHE A 50 -11.25 8.23 3.95
CA PHE A 50 -12.57 8.83 4.15
C PHE A 50 -13.48 8.61 2.94
N PHE A 51 -13.04 9.01 1.76
CA PHE A 51 -13.90 9.01 0.57
C PHE A 51 -14.14 7.61 0.03
N ALA A 52 -13.16 6.70 0.07
CA ALA A 52 -13.37 5.32 -0.31
C ALA A 52 -14.34 4.60 0.65
N SER A 53 -14.27 4.86 1.95
CA SER A 53 -15.24 4.31 2.90
C SER A 53 -16.64 4.87 2.66
N LEU A 54 -16.77 6.17 2.38
CA LEU A 54 -18.06 6.83 2.19
C LEU A 54 -18.82 6.27 0.98
N TRP A 55 -18.15 6.14 -0.18
CA TRP A 55 -18.76 5.71 -1.44
C TRP A 55 -18.45 4.27 -1.86
N GLY A 56 -17.55 3.59 -1.16
CA GLY A 56 -17.16 2.20 -1.46
C GLY A 56 -18.28 1.18 -1.28
N GLY A 57 -18.03 -0.01 -1.75
CA GLY A 57 -18.95 -1.15 -1.75
C GLY A 57 -18.75 -2.13 -0.60
N THR A 58 -17.71 -1.96 0.22
CA THR A 58 -17.31 -2.88 1.30
C THR A 58 -17.45 -2.18 2.66
N GLY A 59 -18.30 -2.70 3.53
CA GLY A 59 -18.63 -2.04 4.81
C GLY A 59 -17.43 -1.88 5.72
N ALA A 60 -16.68 -2.95 5.95
CA ALA A 60 -15.56 -2.96 6.91
C ALA A 60 -14.20 -2.56 6.32
N ASN A 61 -14.15 -2.19 5.03
CA ASN A 61 -12.89 -1.86 4.37
C ASN A 61 -12.29 -0.56 4.92
N VAL A 62 -10.97 -0.58 5.12
CA VAL A 62 -10.17 0.60 5.48
C VAL A 62 -9.15 0.83 4.39
N SER A 63 -9.27 1.97 3.71
CA SER A 63 -8.44 2.33 2.56
C SER A 63 -7.36 3.35 2.92
N GLY A 64 -6.39 3.48 2.03
CA GLY A 64 -5.27 4.44 2.13
C GLY A 64 -4.02 3.90 1.44
N PRO A 65 -2.86 4.53 1.60
CA PRO A 65 -1.63 4.07 0.99
C PRO A 65 -1.31 2.62 1.34
N THR A 66 -1.00 1.81 0.33
CA THR A 66 -0.59 0.41 0.47
C THR A 66 0.80 0.20 -0.13
N GLY A 67 1.51 -0.86 0.30
CA GLY A 67 2.84 -1.17 -0.21
C GLY A 67 2.92 -1.19 -1.74
N PRO A 68 2.05 -1.96 -2.42
CA PRO A 68 2.02 -2.00 -3.88
C PRO A 68 1.82 -0.63 -4.54
N MET A 69 0.84 0.14 -4.07
CA MET A 69 0.55 1.46 -4.62
C MET A 69 1.71 2.44 -4.43
N VAL A 70 2.38 2.37 -3.28
CA VAL A 70 3.50 3.26 -2.95
C VAL A 70 4.72 2.96 -3.80
N VAL A 71 5.04 1.69 -4.05
CA VAL A 71 6.19 1.30 -4.88
C VAL A 71 6.00 1.76 -6.33
N VAL A 72 4.79 1.57 -6.89
CA VAL A 72 4.48 2.07 -8.24
C VAL A 72 4.51 3.59 -8.28
N PHE A 73 3.89 4.24 -7.30
CA PHE A 73 3.88 5.70 -7.23
C PHE A 73 5.29 6.29 -7.08
N ALA A 74 6.18 5.66 -6.30
CA ALA A 74 7.58 6.09 -6.19
C ALA A 74 8.31 6.04 -7.54
N GLY A 75 8.05 5.01 -8.36
CA GLY A 75 8.55 4.92 -9.73
C GLY A 75 8.03 6.04 -10.62
N VAL A 76 6.73 6.34 -10.54
CA VAL A 76 6.09 7.46 -11.26
C VAL A 76 6.66 8.80 -10.81
N PHE A 77 6.83 8.99 -9.49
CA PHE A 77 7.41 10.21 -8.92
C PHE A 77 8.82 10.45 -9.44
N ALA A 78 9.64 9.41 -9.46
CA ALA A 78 11.01 9.49 -9.99
C ALA A 78 11.05 9.76 -11.51
N SER A 79 10.20 9.08 -12.29
CA SER A 79 10.20 9.19 -13.76
C SER A 79 9.68 10.55 -14.26
N LEU A 80 8.78 11.18 -13.54
CA LEU A 80 8.22 12.51 -13.84
C LEU A 80 9.02 13.66 -13.20
N SER A 81 10.23 13.36 -12.67
CA SER A 81 11.24 14.32 -12.22
C SER A 81 10.73 15.43 -11.29
N GLY A 82 9.81 15.08 -10.39
CA GLY A 82 9.35 16.00 -9.35
C GLY A 82 8.44 17.13 -9.82
N ASN A 83 7.88 17.08 -11.05
CA ASN A 83 6.80 17.99 -11.42
C ASN A 83 5.50 17.56 -10.73
N PRO A 84 5.03 18.27 -9.68
CA PRO A 84 3.85 17.87 -8.93
C PRO A 84 2.58 17.79 -9.80
N GLY A 85 2.43 18.70 -10.78
CA GLY A 85 1.27 18.72 -11.67
C GLY A 85 1.15 17.45 -12.51
N LEU A 86 2.25 16.90 -13.00
CA LEU A 86 2.28 15.66 -13.78
C LEU A 86 2.09 14.43 -12.88
N VAL A 87 2.83 14.36 -11.77
CA VAL A 87 2.80 13.22 -10.83
C VAL A 87 1.41 13.04 -10.23
N PHE A 88 0.89 14.10 -9.63
CA PHE A 88 -0.43 14.04 -9.00
C PHE A 88 -1.57 14.08 -10.03
N GLY A 89 -1.30 14.62 -11.23
CA GLY A 89 -2.16 14.45 -12.40
C GLY A 89 -2.36 12.99 -12.79
N ALA A 90 -1.30 12.17 -12.73
CA ALA A 90 -1.42 10.72 -12.93
C ALA A 90 -2.29 10.05 -11.86
N VAL A 91 -2.21 10.49 -10.59
CA VAL A 91 -3.06 9.98 -9.51
C VAL A 91 -4.54 10.34 -9.74
N VAL A 92 -4.82 11.59 -10.14
CA VAL A 92 -6.18 12.02 -10.50
C VAL A 92 -6.73 11.17 -11.64
N LEU A 93 -5.95 10.98 -12.70
CA LEU A 93 -6.35 10.18 -13.85
C LEU A 93 -6.55 8.70 -13.46
N ALA A 94 -5.70 8.15 -12.59
CA ALA A 94 -5.86 6.80 -12.06
C ALA A 94 -7.18 6.65 -11.30
N GLY A 95 -7.56 7.62 -10.47
CA GLY A 95 -8.84 7.64 -9.79
C GLY A 95 -10.03 7.71 -10.75
N ILE A 96 -9.95 8.53 -11.80
CA ILE A 96 -10.97 8.59 -12.85
C ILE A 96 -11.09 7.23 -13.57
N LEU A 97 -9.99 6.58 -13.90
CA LEU A 97 -10.01 5.25 -14.51
C LEU A 97 -10.65 4.21 -13.59
N GLN A 98 -10.39 4.24 -12.29
CA GLN A 98 -11.04 3.35 -11.33
C GLN A 98 -12.55 3.60 -11.26
N ILE A 99 -13.00 4.86 -11.31
CA ILE A 99 -14.44 5.19 -11.41
C ILE A 99 -15.02 4.57 -12.67
N LEU A 100 -14.34 4.71 -13.81
CA LEU A 100 -14.79 4.13 -15.09
C LEU A 100 -14.84 2.60 -15.00
N PHE A 101 -13.85 1.94 -14.36
CA PHE A 101 -13.90 0.49 -14.15
C PHE A 101 -15.14 0.07 -13.36
N GLY A 102 -15.53 0.81 -12.34
CA GLY A 102 -16.76 0.55 -11.58
C GLY A 102 -18.03 0.81 -12.40
N VAL A 103 -18.10 1.93 -13.13
CA VAL A 103 -19.25 2.29 -13.99
C VAL A 103 -19.46 1.26 -15.11
N PHE A 104 -18.39 0.80 -15.74
CA PHE A 104 -18.43 -0.25 -16.76
C PHE A 104 -18.54 -1.68 -16.20
N ARG A 105 -18.71 -1.83 -14.88
CA ARG A 105 -18.86 -3.11 -14.17
C ARG A 105 -17.71 -4.09 -14.40
N LEU A 106 -16.49 -3.57 -14.44
CA LEU A 106 -15.28 -4.38 -14.63
C LEU A 106 -14.82 -5.07 -13.35
N GLY A 107 -15.40 -4.75 -12.19
CA GLY A 107 -15.01 -5.31 -10.88
C GLY A 107 -15.10 -6.83 -10.83
N GLN A 108 -16.03 -7.44 -11.55
CA GLN A 108 -16.14 -8.91 -11.63
C GLN A 108 -14.99 -9.59 -12.37
N TYR A 109 -14.37 -8.90 -13.35
CA TYR A 109 -13.30 -9.49 -14.18
C TYR A 109 -11.94 -9.46 -13.47
N ILE A 110 -11.72 -8.53 -12.55
CA ILE A 110 -10.48 -8.44 -11.78
C ILE A 110 -10.29 -9.69 -10.90
N ARG A 111 -11.39 -10.35 -10.50
CA ARG A 111 -11.36 -11.62 -9.75
C ARG A 111 -10.82 -12.81 -10.56
N LEU A 112 -10.66 -12.68 -11.87
CA LEU A 112 -10.16 -13.74 -12.75
C LEU A 112 -8.63 -13.86 -12.76
N VAL A 113 -7.92 -12.91 -12.13
CA VAL A 113 -6.45 -12.97 -12.04
C VAL A 113 -6.05 -14.14 -11.13
N PRO A 114 -5.26 -15.11 -11.62
CA PRO A 114 -4.85 -16.27 -10.82
C PRO A 114 -4.06 -15.86 -9.59
N TYR A 115 -4.30 -16.57 -8.49
CA TYR A 115 -3.63 -16.29 -7.23
C TYR A 115 -2.10 -16.38 -7.33
N THR A 116 -1.57 -17.25 -8.17
CA THR A 116 -0.13 -17.43 -8.45
C THR A 116 0.53 -16.15 -8.95
N VAL A 117 -0.15 -15.42 -9.86
CA VAL A 117 0.33 -14.14 -10.39
C VAL A 117 0.32 -13.08 -9.29
N ILE A 118 -0.78 -13.01 -8.53
CA ILE A 118 -0.92 -12.06 -7.41
C ILE A 118 0.15 -12.34 -6.34
N SER A 119 0.34 -13.59 -5.95
CA SER A 119 1.34 -13.98 -4.95
C SER A 119 2.77 -13.67 -5.40
N GLY A 120 3.10 -13.94 -6.67
CA GLY A 120 4.40 -13.59 -7.25
C GLY A 120 4.65 -12.08 -7.26
N PHE A 121 3.66 -11.32 -7.72
CA PHE A 121 3.70 -9.87 -7.77
C PHE A 121 3.84 -9.24 -6.38
N MET A 122 2.97 -9.62 -5.43
CA MET A 122 3.01 -9.12 -4.05
C MET A 122 4.32 -9.47 -3.35
N SER A 123 4.82 -10.68 -3.54
CA SER A 123 6.13 -11.08 -3.00
C SER A 123 7.27 -10.27 -3.59
N GLY A 124 7.23 -9.98 -4.90
CA GLY A 124 8.18 -9.10 -5.56
C GLY A 124 8.17 -7.68 -4.97
N ILE A 125 6.98 -7.12 -4.76
CA ILE A 125 6.82 -5.81 -4.10
C ILE A 125 7.38 -5.84 -2.68
N GLY A 126 7.10 -6.89 -1.91
CA GLY A 126 7.67 -7.04 -0.56
C GLY A 126 9.19 -7.00 -0.58
N CYS A 127 9.83 -7.70 -1.53
CA CYS A 127 11.28 -7.66 -1.73
C CYS A 127 11.78 -6.26 -2.11
N ILE A 128 11.08 -5.55 -3.00
CA ILE A 128 11.41 -4.17 -3.38
C ILE A 128 11.35 -3.25 -2.15
N ILE A 129 10.28 -3.31 -1.38
CA ILE A 129 10.13 -2.48 -0.17
C ILE A 129 11.30 -2.72 0.78
N ILE A 130 11.65 -3.98 1.05
CA ILE A 130 12.79 -4.29 1.91
C ILE A 130 14.08 -3.72 1.32
N ALA A 131 14.35 -3.92 0.04
CA ALA A 131 15.56 -3.43 -0.62
C ALA A 131 15.70 -1.90 -0.52
N LEU A 132 14.60 -1.16 -0.75
CA LEU A 132 14.56 0.30 -0.65
C LEU A 132 14.84 0.82 0.76
N GLN A 133 14.60 0.02 1.81
CA GLN A 133 14.71 0.46 3.18
C GLN A 133 16.04 0.09 3.86
N VAL A 134 16.82 -0.84 3.29
CA VAL A 134 18.09 -1.28 3.93
C VAL A 134 19.08 -0.13 4.07
N ALA A 135 19.31 0.68 3.02
CA ALA A 135 20.23 1.81 3.11
C ALA A 135 19.73 2.89 4.09
N ARG A 136 18.41 3.17 4.11
CA ARG A 136 17.79 4.12 5.05
C ARG A 136 17.87 3.65 6.51
N LEU A 137 17.77 2.35 6.74
CA LEU A 137 17.97 1.76 8.06
C LEU A 137 19.38 2.02 8.59
N LEU A 138 20.37 2.07 7.68
CA LEU A 138 21.76 2.37 7.97
C LEU A 138 22.08 3.88 8.00
N GLY A 139 21.07 4.72 7.82
CA GLY A 139 21.18 6.18 7.88
C GLY A 139 21.63 6.84 6.58
N HIS A 140 21.55 6.14 5.46
CA HIS A 140 21.89 6.64 4.12
C HIS A 140 20.64 6.76 3.24
N GLU A 141 20.53 7.82 2.47
CA GLU A 141 19.51 7.95 1.44
C GLU A 141 20.09 7.50 0.09
N PRO A 142 19.43 6.52 -0.60
CA PRO A 142 19.86 6.13 -1.93
C PRO A 142 19.71 7.31 -2.93
N GLU A 143 20.74 7.55 -3.74
CA GLU A 143 20.67 8.52 -4.82
C GLU A 143 19.79 7.96 -5.96
N GLY A 144 18.70 8.63 -6.27
CA GLY A 144 17.75 8.23 -7.30
C GLY A 144 16.61 7.32 -6.82
N GLY A 145 15.58 7.19 -7.66
CA GLY A 145 14.40 6.35 -7.37
C GLY A 145 14.54 4.95 -7.98
N GLY A 146 13.89 3.98 -7.34
CA GLY A 146 13.76 2.62 -7.85
C GLY A 146 14.66 1.58 -7.17
N THR A 147 14.46 0.31 -7.55
CA THR A 147 15.06 -0.85 -6.87
C THR A 147 16.55 -0.97 -7.13
N ILE A 148 17.00 -0.72 -8.36
CA ILE A 148 18.40 -0.89 -8.75
C ILE A 148 19.32 0.11 -8.04
N PRO A 149 19.03 1.44 -8.04
CA PRO A 149 19.80 2.41 -7.24
C PRO A 149 19.81 2.05 -5.74
N ALA A 150 18.68 1.63 -5.20
CA ALA A 150 18.60 1.23 -3.78
C ALA A 150 19.51 0.03 -3.46
N LEU A 151 19.51 -0.99 -4.31
CA LEU A 151 20.39 -2.15 -4.16
C LEU A 151 21.87 -1.78 -4.31
N SER A 152 22.20 -0.88 -5.23
CA SER A 152 23.58 -0.41 -5.44
C SER A 152 24.10 0.45 -4.28
N ALA A 153 23.23 1.09 -3.52
CA ALA A 153 23.58 1.89 -2.34
C ALA A 153 23.86 1.02 -1.08
N ILE A 154 23.41 -0.24 -1.06
CA ILE A 154 23.57 -1.10 0.13
C ILE A 154 25.06 -1.33 0.48
N PRO A 155 25.97 -1.69 -0.45
CA PRO A 155 27.37 -1.93 -0.11
C PRO A 155 28.05 -0.72 0.53
N SER A 156 27.83 0.49 -0.01
CA SER A 156 28.39 1.72 0.57
C SER A 156 27.81 2.03 1.97
N ALA A 157 26.51 1.87 2.14
CA ALA A 157 25.83 2.07 3.41
C ALA A 157 26.29 1.08 4.49
N VAL A 158 26.62 -0.16 4.10
CA VAL A 158 27.17 -1.17 5.02
C VAL A 158 28.61 -0.87 5.39
N MET A 159 29.42 -0.29 4.50
CA MET A 159 30.81 0.06 4.76
C MET A 159 30.97 1.25 5.70
N ASP A 160 30.03 2.20 5.65
CA ASP A 160 30.05 3.42 6.49
C ASP A 160 28.66 3.67 7.13
N PRO A 161 28.18 2.80 8.02
CA PRO A 161 26.87 2.94 8.62
C PRO A 161 26.83 4.08 9.64
N ASN A 162 25.77 4.87 9.63
CA ASN A 162 25.48 5.76 10.75
C ASN A 162 25.10 4.94 11.99
N VAL A 163 25.99 4.90 12.98
CA VAL A 163 25.82 4.04 14.17
C VAL A 163 24.53 4.35 14.92
N ALA A 164 24.14 5.63 15.04
CA ALA A 164 22.92 6.02 15.72
C ALA A 164 21.67 5.52 14.96
N ALA A 165 21.65 5.68 13.63
CA ALA A 165 20.57 5.18 12.78
C ALA A 165 20.48 3.64 12.83
N LEU A 166 21.63 2.95 12.76
CA LEU A 166 21.69 1.49 12.84
C LEU A 166 21.11 0.98 14.15
N ILE A 167 21.52 1.55 15.30
CA ILE A 167 21.00 1.13 16.62
C ILE A 167 19.48 1.37 16.69
N VAL A 168 19.04 2.56 16.30
CA VAL A 168 17.60 2.91 16.27
C VAL A 168 16.84 1.95 15.36
N GLY A 169 17.35 1.68 14.16
CA GLY A 169 16.70 0.79 13.19
C GLY A 169 16.63 -0.66 13.69
N VAL A 170 17.72 -1.20 14.27
CA VAL A 170 17.75 -2.56 14.82
C VAL A 170 16.79 -2.70 16.02
N VAL A 171 16.76 -1.71 16.91
CA VAL A 171 15.81 -1.70 18.04
C VAL A 171 14.38 -1.64 17.53
N THR A 172 14.09 -0.80 16.52
CA THR A 172 12.77 -0.71 15.89
C THR A 172 12.34 -2.06 15.30
N LEU A 173 13.22 -2.72 14.55
CA LEU A 173 12.98 -4.07 14.03
C LEU A 173 12.75 -5.07 15.17
N GLY A 174 13.58 -5.05 16.20
CA GLY A 174 13.40 -5.90 17.37
C GLY A 174 12.04 -5.72 18.03
N VAL A 175 11.66 -4.46 18.28
CA VAL A 175 10.36 -4.15 18.87
C VAL A 175 9.22 -4.68 17.97
N ILE A 176 9.21 -4.37 16.69
CA ILE A 176 8.06 -4.70 15.81
C ILE A 176 7.95 -6.21 15.53
N PHE A 177 9.07 -6.96 15.46
CA PHE A 177 9.06 -8.41 15.25
C PHE A 177 8.75 -9.21 16.52
N PHE A 178 9.21 -8.75 17.67
CA PHE A 178 9.07 -9.46 18.94
C PHE A 178 8.00 -8.86 19.87
N TRP A 179 7.17 -7.93 19.37
CA TRP A 179 6.12 -7.31 20.16
C TRP A 179 5.16 -8.34 20.74
N PRO A 180 4.98 -8.43 22.07
CA PRO A 180 4.13 -9.44 22.67
C PRO A 180 2.66 -9.30 22.25
N LYS A 181 2.02 -10.40 21.86
CA LYS A 181 0.61 -10.42 21.49
C LYS A 181 -0.33 -9.90 22.59
N SER A 182 0.07 -10.05 23.85
CA SER A 182 -0.68 -9.52 25.00
C SER A 182 -0.71 -8.00 25.03
N LEU A 183 0.42 -7.35 24.74
CA LEU A 183 0.53 -5.89 24.64
C LEU A 183 -0.05 -5.37 23.32
N GLY A 184 0.02 -6.15 22.25
CA GLY A 184 -0.53 -5.82 20.95
C GLY A 184 -2.04 -5.55 20.94
N LYS A 185 -2.77 -6.02 21.96
CA LYS A 185 -4.19 -5.69 22.16
C LYS A 185 -4.42 -4.23 22.60
N TRP A 186 -3.43 -3.61 23.22
CA TRP A 186 -3.50 -2.23 23.73
C TRP A 186 -2.72 -1.25 22.88
N ILE A 187 -1.53 -1.63 22.48
CA ILE A 187 -0.62 -0.79 21.67
C ILE A 187 -0.11 -1.62 20.50
N PRO A 188 -0.47 -1.28 19.26
CA PRO A 188 0.04 -1.95 18.07
C PRO A 188 1.58 -1.90 17.99
N GLY A 189 2.19 -3.01 17.52
CA GLY A 189 3.66 -3.10 17.47
C GLY A 189 4.32 -2.01 16.62
N ALA A 190 3.70 -1.59 15.52
CA ALA A 190 4.21 -0.50 14.68
C ALA A 190 4.21 0.85 15.41
N LEU A 191 3.18 1.14 16.22
CA LEU A 191 3.12 2.35 17.04
C LEU A 191 4.14 2.30 18.17
N ALA A 192 4.26 1.15 18.84
CA ALA A 192 5.27 0.96 19.87
C ALA A 192 6.70 1.15 19.32
N ALA A 193 6.98 0.57 18.14
CA ALA A 193 8.25 0.74 17.43
C ALA A 193 8.52 2.19 17.07
N LEU A 194 7.50 2.93 16.60
CA LEU A 194 7.58 4.35 16.30
C LEU A 194 7.97 5.16 17.55
N ILE A 195 7.26 4.96 18.65
CA ILE A 195 7.48 5.71 19.90
C ILE A 195 8.86 5.37 20.49
N ILE A 196 9.17 4.08 20.67
CA ILE A 196 10.41 3.63 21.28
C ILE A 196 11.62 4.05 20.44
N GLY A 197 11.55 3.85 19.11
CA GLY A 197 12.63 4.24 18.21
C GLY A 197 12.86 5.74 18.18
N THR A 198 11.79 6.55 18.17
CA THR A 198 11.91 8.01 18.23
C THR A 198 12.48 8.48 19.56
N LEU A 199 12.01 7.95 20.69
CA LEU A 199 12.58 8.29 22.01
C LEU A 199 14.05 7.89 22.12
N LEU A 200 14.43 6.74 21.59
CA LEU A 200 15.82 6.29 21.56
C LEU A 200 16.70 7.23 20.74
N SER A 201 16.21 7.74 19.61
CA SER A 201 16.97 8.68 18.78
C SER A 201 17.22 10.02 19.44
N LEU A 202 16.30 10.49 20.29
CA LEU A 202 16.50 11.72 21.10
C LEU A 202 17.66 11.57 22.09
N VAL A 203 17.90 10.34 22.57
CA VAL A 203 19.01 10.03 23.49
C VAL A 203 20.32 9.86 22.73
N LEU A 204 20.31 9.08 21.63
CA LEU A 204 21.53 8.73 20.89
C LEU A 204 22.08 9.87 20.03
N ARG A 205 21.24 10.81 19.62
CA ARG A 205 21.55 11.95 18.75
C ARG A 205 22.40 11.59 17.52
N GLY A 206 22.08 12.15 16.36
CA GLY A 206 22.82 11.94 15.12
C GLY A 206 22.20 10.98 14.12
N ALA A 207 21.07 10.33 14.44
CA ALA A 207 20.26 9.67 13.43
C ALA A 207 19.53 10.72 12.57
N PRO A 208 19.52 10.60 11.23
CA PRO A 208 18.74 11.48 10.35
C PRO A 208 17.25 11.42 10.71
N ILE A 209 16.63 12.61 10.87
CA ILE A 209 15.20 12.77 11.21
C ILE A 209 14.45 13.36 10.03
N LEU A 210 13.12 13.23 10.02
CA LEU A 210 12.25 13.77 8.97
C LEU A 210 12.36 15.29 8.79
N GLY A 211 12.72 16.01 9.85
CA GLY A 211 12.86 17.47 9.82
C GLY A 211 11.51 18.18 9.77
N ASP A 212 11.51 19.42 9.26
CA ASP A 212 10.32 20.27 9.26
C ASP A 212 9.21 19.68 8.39
N ILE A 213 8.11 19.32 9.04
CA ILE A 213 6.89 18.85 8.38
C ILE A 213 5.96 20.03 8.21
N PRO A 214 5.57 20.39 6.98
CA PRO A 214 4.60 21.45 6.74
C PRO A 214 3.32 21.19 7.52
N THR A 215 2.96 22.13 8.40
CA THR A 215 1.70 22.09 9.14
C THR A 215 0.62 22.79 8.33
N GLY A 216 -0.57 22.20 8.25
CA GLY A 216 -1.71 22.82 7.58
C GLY A 216 -2.43 21.87 6.63
N PHE A 217 -3.46 22.41 5.98
CA PHE A 217 -4.17 21.68 4.93
C PHE A 217 -3.30 21.59 3.66
N PRO A 218 -3.41 20.47 2.89
CA PRO A 218 -2.66 20.33 1.66
C PRO A 218 -3.09 21.39 0.64
N SER A 219 -2.14 21.89 -0.13
CA SER A 219 -2.40 22.83 -1.21
C SER A 219 -3.05 22.10 -2.39
N PHE A 220 -3.98 22.80 -3.07
CA PHE A 220 -4.55 22.29 -4.31
C PHE A 220 -3.48 22.28 -5.41
N ILE A 221 -3.31 21.12 -6.06
CA ILE A 221 -2.40 20.93 -7.19
C ILE A 221 -3.22 20.77 -8.46
N MET A 222 -3.01 21.70 -9.41
CA MET A 222 -3.65 21.60 -10.71
C MET A 222 -2.97 20.51 -11.52
N PRO A 223 -3.71 19.49 -12.01
CA PRO A 223 -3.13 18.51 -12.92
C PRO A 223 -2.61 19.15 -14.19
N GLU A 224 -1.38 18.84 -14.55
CA GLU A 224 -0.77 19.30 -15.79
C GLU A 224 -0.60 18.11 -16.76
N PHE A 225 -0.90 18.35 -18.03
CA PHE A 225 -0.74 17.36 -19.09
C PHE A 225 -0.01 18.02 -20.25
N THR A 226 1.27 17.70 -20.43
CA THR A 226 2.08 18.17 -21.58
C THR A 226 2.10 17.11 -22.68
N ALA A 227 2.10 17.51 -23.92
CA ALA A 227 2.13 16.58 -25.05
C ALA A 227 3.29 15.58 -24.99
N SER A 228 4.44 16.00 -24.46
CA SER A 228 5.65 15.16 -24.30
C SER A 228 5.55 14.13 -23.20
N SER A 229 4.79 14.41 -22.14
CA SER A 229 4.63 13.52 -20.97
C SER A 229 3.28 12.78 -20.95
N PHE A 230 2.37 13.09 -21.88
CA PHE A 230 1.02 12.57 -21.89
C PHE A 230 0.97 11.03 -21.85
N LEU A 231 1.74 10.38 -22.72
CA LEU A 231 1.77 8.91 -22.79
C LEU A 231 2.27 8.31 -21.48
N LEU A 232 3.32 8.86 -20.89
CA LEU A 232 3.88 8.41 -19.62
C LEU A 232 2.90 8.59 -18.46
N VAL A 233 2.20 9.72 -18.43
CA VAL A 233 1.17 9.99 -17.40
C VAL A 233 -0.01 9.03 -17.53
N VAL A 234 -0.49 8.77 -18.76
CA VAL A 234 -1.60 7.82 -19.00
C VAL A 234 -1.19 6.40 -18.62
N GLU A 235 0.02 5.97 -18.99
CA GLU A 235 0.57 4.68 -18.63
C GLU A 235 0.68 4.50 -17.11
N ALA A 236 1.26 5.46 -16.42
CA ALA A 236 1.36 5.50 -14.96
C ALA A 236 -0.03 5.45 -14.29
N ALA A 237 -0.97 6.24 -14.79
CA ALA A 237 -2.34 6.28 -14.30
C ALA A 237 -3.06 4.95 -14.48
N PHE A 238 -2.89 4.31 -15.64
CA PHE A 238 -3.49 3.01 -15.91
C PHE A 238 -2.98 1.93 -14.95
N ILE A 239 -1.69 1.90 -14.68
CA ILE A 239 -1.08 0.93 -13.77
C ILE A 239 -1.57 1.14 -12.34
N LEU A 240 -1.54 2.40 -11.87
CA LEU A 240 -2.07 2.74 -10.55
C LEU A 240 -3.56 2.37 -10.43
N ALA A 241 -4.35 2.59 -11.49
CA ALA A 241 -5.77 2.24 -11.50
C ALA A 241 -6.01 0.73 -11.41
N VAL A 242 -5.31 -0.04 -12.23
CA VAL A 242 -5.44 -1.52 -12.25
C VAL A 242 -4.94 -2.11 -10.94
N LEU A 243 -3.77 -1.68 -10.47
CA LEU A 243 -3.19 -2.17 -9.23
C LEU A 243 -4.07 -1.83 -8.02
N GLY A 244 -4.52 -0.59 -7.92
CA GLY A 244 -5.40 -0.17 -6.84
C GLY A 244 -6.76 -0.88 -6.88
N ALA A 245 -7.27 -1.21 -8.07
CA ALA A 245 -8.48 -2.01 -8.23
C ALA A 245 -8.28 -3.45 -7.73
N ILE A 246 -7.18 -4.10 -8.11
CA ILE A 246 -6.85 -5.47 -7.68
C ILE A 246 -6.68 -5.51 -6.16
N ASP A 247 -5.87 -4.63 -5.58
CA ASP A 247 -5.57 -4.59 -4.14
C ASP A 247 -6.84 -4.34 -3.32
N SER A 248 -7.69 -3.41 -3.77
CA SER A 248 -8.97 -3.09 -3.10
C SER A 248 -9.95 -4.25 -3.14
N LEU A 249 -10.10 -4.92 -4.29
CA LEU A 249 -11.05 -6.03 -4.40
C LEU A 249 -10.55 -7.30 -3.69
N LEU A 250 -9.24 -7.54 -3.64
CA LEU A 250 -8.67 -8.61 -2.82
C LEU A 250 -8.92 -8.35 -1.33
N THR A 251 -8.73 -7.12 -0.88
CA THR A 251 -9.04 -6.71 0.49
C THR A 251 -10.53 -6.88 0.81
N SER A 252 -11.40 -6.52 -0.14
CA SER A 252 -12.85 -6.72 0.01
C SER A 252 -13.23 -8.19 0.14
N LEU A 253 -12.57 -9.10 -0.59
CA LEU A 253 -12.77 -10.54 -0.44
C LEU A 253 -12.32 -11.04 0.94
N VAL A 254 -11.23 -10.52 1.48
CA VAL A 254 -10.79 -10.84 2.85
C VAL A 254 -11.83 -10.35 3.86
N ALA A 255 -12.33 -9.13 3.71
CA ALA A 255 -13.38 -8.58 4.55
C ALA A 255 -14.66 -9.45 4.51
N ASP A 256 -15.12 -9.85 3.33
CA ASP A 256 -16.29 -10.70 3.14
C ASP A 256 -16.13 -12.04 3.87
N ASN A 257 -14.96 -12.67 3.74
CA ASN A 257 -14.67 -13.95 4.39
C ASN A 257 -14.71 -13.83 5.93
N MET A 258 -14.23 -12.72 6.47
CA MET A 258 -14.18 -12.49 7.92
C MET A 258 -15.54 -12.07 8.49
N THR A 259 -16.30 -11.24 7.77
CA THR A 259 -17.59 -10.70 8.23
C THR A 259 -18.80 -11.49 7.75
N ARG A 260 -18.58 -12.45 6.82
CA ARG A 260 -19.63 -13.22 6.13
C ARG A 260 -20.63 -12.34 5.39
N THR A 261 -20.13 -11.25 4.83
CA THR A 261 -20.89 -10.34 3.98
C THR A 261 -20.52 -10.54 2.50
N ARG A 262 -21.14 -9.79 1.61
CA ARG A 262 -20.79 -9.74 0.21
C ARG A 262 -20.67 -8.28 -0.22
N HIS A 263 -19.49 -7.91 -0.66
CA HIS A 263 -19.24 -6.56 -1.14
C HIS A 263 -19.78 -6.34 -2.56
N ASP A 264 -20.01 -5.07 -2.89
CA ASP A 264 -20.30 -4.60 -4.23
C ASP A 264 -19.00 -4.12 -4.88
N SER A 265 -18.41 -4.96 -5.76
CA SER A 265 -17.13 -4.70 -6.39
C SER A 265 -17.10 -3.40 -7.20
N ASP A 266 -18.19 -3.12 -7.92
CA ASP A 266 -18.26 -1.95 -8.80
C ASP A 266 -18.35 -0.66 -7.98
N LYS A 267 -19.11 -0.65 -6.90
CA LYS A 267 -19.13 0.47 -5.95
C LYS A 267 -17.83 0.65 -5.24
N GLU A 268 -17.14 -0.46 -4.91
CA GLU A 268 -15.83 -0.39 -4.28
C GLU A 268 -14.85 0.37 -5.18
N LEU A 269 -14.80 0.03 -6.47
CA LEU A 269 -13.94 0.72 -7.44
C LEU A 269 -14.31 2.20 -7.61
N ILE A 270 -15.60 2.54 -7.62
CA ILE A 270 -16.05 3.94 -7.67
C ILE A 270 -15.57 4.69 -6.43
N GLY A 271 -15.76 4.13 -5.25
CA GLY A 271 -15.32 4.76 -3.99
C GLY A 271 -13.81 4.99 -3.92
N GLN A 272 -13.02 3.97 -4.30
CA GLN A 272 -11.57 4.06 -4.38
C GLN A 272 -11.14 5.12 -5.41
N GLY A 273 -11.78 5.14 -6.57
CA GLY A 273 -11.49 6.11 -7.62
C GLY A 273 -11.79 7.56 -7.20
N ILE A 274 -12.90 7.80 -6.51
CA ILE A 274 -13.21 9.13 -5.95
C ILE A 274 -12.14 9.53 -4.93
N GLY A 275 -11.78 8.62 -4.01
CA GLY A 275 -10.75 8.88 -3.02
C GLY A 275 -9.40 9.23 -3.66
N ASN A 276 -8.95 8.46 -4.64
CA ASN A 276 -7.70 8.69 -5.35
C ASN A 276 -7.72 9.97 -6.20
N SER A 277 -8.84 10.28 -6.86
CA SER A 277 -8.96 11.54 -7.63
C SER A 277 -8.82 12.76 -6.71
N ILE A 278 -9.49 12.74 -5.56
CA ILE A 278 -9.40 13.84 -4.59
C ILE A 278 -7.99 13.88 -3.99
N ALA A 279 -7.39 12.74 -3.65
CA ALA A 279 -6.03 12.67 -3.12
C ALA A 279 -5.01 13.31 -4.07
N GLY A 280 -5.09 12.99 -5.36
CA GLY A 280 -4.23 13.60 -6.38
C GLY A 280 -4.39 15.12 -6.48
N LEU A 281 -5.62 15.65 -6.40
CA LEU A 281 -5.86 17.10 -6.41
C LEU A 281 -5.23 17.84 -5.22
N PHE A 282 -5.00 17.15 -4.13
CA PHE A 282 -4.41 17.72 -2.92
C PHE A 282 -2.97 17.23 -2.64
N GLY A 283 -2.27 16.74 -3.66
CA GLY A 283 -0.85 16.34 -3.52
C GLY A 283 -0.63 15.18 -2.57
N ALA A 284 -1.63 14.35 -2.38
CA ALA A 284 -1.57 13.17 -1.55
C ALA A 284 -1.30 11.90 -2.38
N ILE A 285 -0.54 10.96 -1.82
CA ILE A 285 -0.23 9.72 -2.52
C ILE A 285 -1.48 8.84 -2.67
N PRO A 286 -1.57 8.05 -3.76
CA PRO A 286 -2.70 7.19 -4.01
C PRO A 286 -2.77 6.03 -3.00
N GLY A 287 -3.97 5.50 -2.83
CA GLY A 287 -4.24 4.36 -1.97
C GLY A 287 -5.13 3.32 -2.61
N ALA A 288 -5.36 2.27 -1.83
CA ALA A 288 -6.25 1.16 -2.13
C ALA A 288 -6.85 0.60 -0.84
N GLY A 289 -7.68 -0.42 -0.92
CA GLY A 289 -8.11 -1.17 0.25
C GLY A 289 -6.92 -1.81 0.95
N ALA A 290 -6.72 -1.50 2.23
CA ALA A 290 -5.56 -1.95 2.97
C ALA A 290 -5.88 -3.19 3.81
N THR A 291 -5.45 -4.36 3.35
CA THR A 291 -5.80 -5.66 3.96
C THR A 291 -5.49 -5.72 5.46
N MET A 292 -4.28 -5.33 5.88
CA MET A 292 -3.88 -5.38 7.29
C MET A 292 -4.75 -4.48 8.16
N ARG A 293 -5.04 -3.25 7.70
CA ARG A 293 -5.90 -2.29 8.41
C ARG A 293 -7.35 -2.77 8.45
N THR A 294 -7.85 -3.36 7.37
CA THR A 294 -9.19 -3.93 7.28
C THR A 294 -9.35 -5.12 8.24
N VAL A 295 -8.37 -6.02 8.29
CA VAL A 295 -8.35 -7.15 9.23
C VAL A 295 -8.34 -6.65 10.68
N GLU A 296 -7.54 -5.65 11.00
CA GLU A 296 -7.49 -5.05 12.34
C GLU A 296 -8.81 -4.38 12.71
N ASN A 297 -9.40 -3.62 11.79
CA ASN A 297 -10.73 -3.02 11.97
C ASN A 297 -11.78 -4.07 12.33
N ILE A 298 -11.87 -5.17 11.57
CA ILE A 298 -12.83 -6.24 11.79
C ILE A 298 -12.57 -6.93 13.14
N ARG A 299 -11.32 -7.23 13.48
CA ARG A 299 -10.94 -7.87 14.74
C ARG A 299 -11.28 -7.04 15.96
N THR A 300 -11.27 -5.73 15.84
CA THR A 300 -11.60 -4.79 16.90
C THR A 300 -13.08 -4.40 16.91
N GLY A 301 -13.86 -4.97 16.00
CA GLY A 301 -15.32 -4.90 15.99
C GLY A 301 -15.93 -4.01 14.92
N GLY A 302 -15.13 -3.36 14.06
CA GLY A 302 -15.63 -2.54 12.95
C GLY A 302 -16.28 -3.39 11.86
N GLN A 303 -17.45 -2.99 11.40
CA GLN A 303 -18.22 -3.72 10.39
C GLN A 303 -18.83 -2.81 9.32
N THR A 304 -18.97 -1.53 9.61
CA THR A 304 -19.63 -0.59 8.70
C THR A 304 -18.66 0.48 8.18
N LYS A 305 -19.11 1.23 7.19
CA LYS A 305 -18.37 2.35 6.58
C LYS A 305 -17.94 3.41 7.61
N ILE A 306 -18.65 3.50 8.73
CA ILE A 306 -18.36 4.46 9.79
C ILE A 306 -16.97 4.22 10.39
N ALA A 307 -16.55 2.96 10.52
CA ALA A 307 -15.21 2.64 11.02
C ALA A 307 -14.09 3.19 10.12
N GLY A 308 -14.22 3.00 8.80
CA GLY A 308 -13.23 3.53 7.85
C GLY A 308 -13.22 5.07 7.76
N MET A 309 -14.39 5.72 7.84
CA MET A 309 -14.44 7.18 7.93
C MET A 309 -13.84 7.70 9.24
N LEU A 310 -14.13 7.03 10.36
CA LEU A 310 -13.58 7.43 11.66
C LEU A 310 -12.06 7.24 11.72
N HIS A 311 -11.52 6.17 11.12
CA HIS A 311 -10.08 5.99 10.94
C HIS A 311 -9.43 7.24 10.29
N ALA A 312 -10.02 7.75 9.22
CA ALA A 312 -9.52 8.93 8.53
C ALA A 312 -9.62 10.20 9.41
N LEU A 313 -10.72 10.36 10.15
CA LEU A 313 -10.89 11.49 11.08
C LEU A 313 -9.90 11.44 12.26
N VAL A 314 -9.57 10.25 12.75
CA VAL A 314 -8.53 10.08 13.78
C VAL A 314 -7.17 10.52 13.25
N LEU A 315 -6.79 10.11 12.03
CA LEU A 315 -5.57 10.57 11.39
C LEU A 315 -5.56 12.09 11.17
N LEU A 316 -6.68 12.66 10.76
CA LEU A 316 -6.83 14.11 10.62
C LEU A 316 -6.60 14.82 11.95
N ALA A 317 -7.20 14.33 13.03
CA ALA A 317 -6.98 14.89 14.36
C ALA A 317 -5.51 14.81 14.79
N VAL A 318 -4.83 13.70 14.47
CA VAL A 318 -3.39 13.53 14.74
C VAL A 318 -2.54 14.51 13.93
N VAL A 319 -2.82 14.70 12.64
CA VAL A 319 -2.09 15.66 11.80
C VAL A 319 -2.17 17.07 12.36
N ILE A 320 -3.36 17.48 12.75
CA ILE A 320 -3.58 18.86 13.27
C ILE A 320 -2.89 19.05 14.63
N SER A 321 -2.86 18.00 15.48
CA SER A 321 -2.40 18.12 16.87
C SER A 321 -0.93 17.77 17.07
N LEU A 322 -0.40 16.79 16.33
CA LEU A 322 0.89 16.14 16.60
C LEU A 322 1.93 16.33 15.49
N ALA A 323 1.67 17.14 14.48
CA ALA A 323 2.61 17.40 13.39
C ALA A 323 4.02 17.83 13.88
N PRO A 324 4.18 18.68 14.91
CA PRO A 324 5.50 19.03 15.44
C PRO A 324 6.27 17.86 16.04
N LEU A 325 5.58 16.85 16.55
CA LEU A 325 6.22 15.63 17.08
C LEU A 325 6.70 14.70 15.99
N ALA A 326 6.00 14.69 14.85
CA ALA A 326 6.36 13.86 13.71
C ALA A 326 7.68 14.30 13.06
N SER A 327 8.08 15.57 13.17
CA SER A 327 9.37 16.09 12.68
C SER A 327 10.60 15.42 13.34
N GLN A 328 10.44 14.90 14.55
CA GLN A 328 11.50 14.24 15.31
C GLN A 328 11.66 12.74 14.98
N ILE A 329 10.81 12.20 14.12
CA ILE A 329 10.85 10.78 13.78
C ILE A 329 12.07 10.50 12.89
N PRO A 330 12.95 9.52 13.26
CA PRO A 330 14.08 9.15 12.42
C PRO A 330 13.66 8.36 11.18
N HIS A 331 14.34 8.57 10.04
CA HIS A 331 14.17 7.75 8.84
C HIS A 331 14.39 6.25 9.12
N ALA A 332 15.35 5.91 9.98
CA ALA A 332 15.63 4.52 10.37
C ALA A 332 14.45 3.83 11.06
N VAL A 333 13.62 4.57 11.81
CA VAL A 333 12.39 4.02 12.43
C VAL A 333 11.37 3.65 11.36
N LEU A 334 11.11 4.57 10.42
CA LEU A 334 10.17 4.33 9.33
C LEU A 334 10.67 3.19 8.42
N ALA A 335 11.98 3.14 8.17
CA ALA A 335 12.60 2.06 7.42
C ALA A 335 12.41 0.69 8.11
N GLY A 336 12.61 0.61 9.43
CA GLY A 336 12.36 -0.60 10.20
C GLY A 336 10.90 -1.08 10.12
N ILE A 337 9.96 -0.15 10.23
CA ILE A 337 8.52 -0.43 10.07
C ILE A 337 8.22 -0.96 8.67
N LEU A 338 8.76 -0.34 7.62
CA LEU A 338 8.53 -0.75 6.22
C LEU A 338 9.19 -2.08 5.89
N ILE A 339 10.35 -2.41 6.46
CA ILE A 339 10.96 -3.75 6.30
C ILE A 339 10.00 -4.82 6.84
N LYS A 340 9.36 -4.58 7.98
CA LYS A 340 8.35 -5.50 8.51
C LYS A 340 7.13 -5.60 7.59
N VAL A 341 6.65 -4.48 7.06
CA VAL A 341 5.55 -4.46 6.09
C VAL A 341 5.92 -5.23 4.83
N GLY A 342 7.12 -5.01 4.27
CA GLY A 342 7.62 -5.77 3.12
C GLY A 342 7.65 -7.28 3.41
N TRP A 343 8.11 -7.66 4.59
CA TRP A 343 8.11 -9.06 5.04
C TRP A 343 6.70 -9.65 5.12
N ASP A 344 5.73 -8.90 5.63
CA ASP A 344 4.34 -9.35 5.77
C ASP A 344 3.60 -9.44 4.43
N ILE A 345 4.04 -8.69 3.42
CA ILE A 345 3.50 -8.73 2.06
C ILE A 345 4.00 -9.97 1.31
N ILE A 346 5.22 -10.45 1.60
CA ILE A 346 5.76 -11.68 0.99
C ILE A 346 4.90 -12.87 1.40
N ASP A 347 4.33 -13.57 0.42
CA ASP A 347 3.54 -14.77 0.67
C ASP A 347 4.42 -16.00 0.93
N VAL A 348 5.10 -15.97 2.08
CA VAL A 348 6.01 -17.04 2.51
C VAL A 348 5.30 -18.40 2.57
N ASN A 349 4.01 -18.41 2.91
CA ASN A 349 3.25 -19.66 3.03
C ASN A 349 3.02 -20.31 1.67
N TYR A 350 2.70 -19.51 0.67
CA TYR A 350 2.55 -19.98 -0.70
C TYR A 350 3.91 -20.38 -1.30
N LEU A 351 4.94 -19.55 -1.14
CA LEU A 351 6.31 -19.83 -1.60
C LEU A 351 6.81 -21.18 -1.08
N LYS A 352 6.58 -21.50 0.20
CA LYS A 352 6.96 -22.79 0.80
C LYS A 352 6.19 -23.98 0.22
N ARG A 353 4.98 -23.77 -0.27
CA ARG A 353 4.11 -24.84 -0.81
C ARG A 353 4.11 -24.91 -2.33
N ALA A 354 4.55 -23.86 -3.02
CA ALA A 354 4.49 -23.73 -4.47
C ALA A 354 5.19 -24.88 -5.21
N HIS A 355 6.26 -25.46 -4.62
CA HIS A 355 6.95 -26.62 -5.19
C HIS A 355 6.12 -27.91 -5.19
N ARG A 356 5.01 -27.96 -4.43
CA ARG A 356 4.08 -29.10 -4.37
C ARG A 356 2.90 -28.94 -5.33
N GLY A 357 2.73 -27.76 -5.91
CA GLY A 357 1.71 -27.48 -6.93
C GLY A 357 2.17 -27.79 -8.35
N PRO A 358 1.32 -27.47 -9.34
CA PRO A 358 1.68 -27.61 -10.75
C PRO A 358 2.96 -26.80 -11.06
N ARG A 359 3.88 -27.41 -11.80
CA ARG A 359 5.15 -26.75 -12.18
C ARG A 359 4.96 -25.45 -12.97
N TRP A 360 3.86 -25.35 -13.71
CA TRP A 360 3.48 -24.17 -14.45
C TRP A 360 3.17 -22.98 -13.52
N ASP A 361 2.40 -23.20 -12.47
CA ASP A 361 2.04 -22.17 -11.49
C ASP A 361 3.27 -21.64 -10.76
N LEU A 362 4.19 -22.54 -10.39
CA LEU A 362 5.48 -22.15 -9.81
C LEU A 362 6.30 -21.30 -10.78
N GLY A 363 6.39 -21.74 -12.05
CA GLY A 363 7.11 -21.01 -13.09
C GLY A 363 6.53 -19.61 -13.32
N LEU A 364 5.22 -19.49 -13.38
CA LEU A 364 4.50 -18.23 -13.53
C LEU A 364 4.76 -17.28 -12.34
N MET A 365 4.66 -17.81 -11.12
CA MET A 365 4.91 -17.03 -9.91
C MET A 365 6.34 -16.50 -9.86
N VAL A 366 7.34 -17.38 -10.11
CA VAL A 366 8.77 -16.99 -10.11
C VAL A 366 9.05 -15.97 -11.21
N LEU A 367 8.47 -16.15 -12.40
CA LEU A 367 8.61 -15.21 -13.51
C LEU A 367 8.06 -13.83 -13.15
N VAL A 368 6.82 -13.79 -12.62
CA VAL A 368 6.20 -12.52 -12.23
C VAL A 368 6.99 -11.85 -11.10
N LEU A 369 7.43 -12.60 -10.09
CA LEU A 369 8.29 -12.10 -9.03
C LEU A 369 9.59 -11.51 -9.60
N GLY A 370 10.26 -12.26 -10.49
CA GLY A 370 11.51 -11.80 -11.13
C GLY A 370 11.32 -10.55 -11.98
N LEU A 371 10.26 -10.49 -12.79
CA LEU A 371 9.91 -9.30 -13.58
C LEU A 371 9.63 -8.09 -12.67
N THR A 372 8.90 -8.31 -11.58
CA THR A 372 8.58 -7.25 -10.61
C THR A 372 9.84 -6.63 -9.99
N VAL A 373 10.81 -7.47 -9.60
CA VAL A 373 12.01 -7.02 -8.87
C VAL A 373 13.08 -6.44 -9.80
N PHE A 374 13.32 -7.07 -10.97
CA PHE A 374 14.51 -6.82 -11.81
C PHE A 374 14.24 -6.06 -13.10
N VAL A 375 13.00 -6.01 -13.58
CA VAL A 375 12.67 -5.29 -14.81
C VAL A 375 11.93 -4.01 -14.47
N ASP A 376 10.64 -4.07 -14.34
CA ASP A 376 9.78 -2.99 -13.86
C ASP A 376 8.38 -3.55 -13.50
N LEU A 377 7.68 -2.79 -12.66
CA LEU A 377 6.35 -3.18 -12.21
C LEU A 377 5.30 -3.20 -13.34
N ILE A 378 5.48 -2.35 -14.34
CA ILE A 378 4.56 -2.20 -15.47
C ILE A 378 4.58 -3.47 -16.30
N THR A 379 5.77 -3.86 -16.72
CA THR A 379 6.01 -5.09 -17.48
C THR A 379 5.58 -6.31 -16.68
N ALA A 380 5.81 -6.33 -15.37
CA ALA A 380 5.39 -7.43 -14.49
C ALA A 380 3.86 -7.58 -14.44
N VAL A 381 3.12 -6.47 -14.28
CA VAL A 381 1.65 -6.49 -14.25
C VAL A 381 1.10 -6.86 -15.63
N ALA A 382 1.61 -6.27 -16.70
CA ALA A 382 1.17 -6.57 -18.06
C ALA A 382 1.44 -8.05 -18.42
N ALA A 383 2.65 -8.54 -18.18
CA ALA A 383 3.01 -9.95 -18.38
C ALA A 383 2.16 -10.87 -17.50
N GLY A 384 1.94 -10.51 -16.23
CA GLY A 384 1.10 -11.26 -15.30
C GLY A 384 -0.33 -11.43 -15.81
N VAL A 385 -0.96 -10.34 -16.28
CA VAL A 385 -2.32 -10.36 -16.83
C VAL A 385 -2.39 -11.19 -18.12
N VAL A 386 -1.45 -11.01 -19.05
CA VAL A 386 -1.39 -11.76 -20.32
C VAL A 386 -1.18 -13.25 -20.04
N LEU A 387 -0.24 -13.59 -19.18
CA LEU A 387 0.05 -15.00 -18.84
C LEU A 387 -1.10 -15.62 -18.05
N ALA A 388 -1.79 -14.85 -17.21
CA ALA A 388 -3.01 -15.28 -16.53
C ALA A 388 -4.11 -15.63 -17.53
N ALA A 389 -4.33 -14.78 -18.52
CA ALA A 389 -5.32 -15.02 -19.59
C ALA A 389 -4.96 -16.27 -20.42
N LEU A 390 -3.68 -16.43 -20.78
CA LEU A 390 -3.19 -17.61 -21.50
C LEU A 390 -3.31 -18.90 -20.66
N ALA A 391 -3.00 -18.85 -19.37
CA ALA A 391 -3.15 -19.99 -18.47
C ALA A 391 -4.62 -20.40 -18.34
N PHE A 392 -5.53 -19.45 -18.23
CA PHE A 392 -6.97 -19.70 -18.16
C PHE A 392 -7.50 -20.33 -19.45
N VAL A 393 -7.10 -19.81 -20.61
CA VAL A 393 -7.46 -20.41 -21.93
C VAL A 393 -6.93 -21.83 -22.05
N ASN A 394 -5.69 -22.08 -21.64
CA ASN A 394 -5.09 -23.41 -21.68
C ASN A 394 -5.80 -24.41 -20.75
N GLN A 395 -6.22 -23.97 -19.57
CA GLN A 395 -6.98 -24.78 -18.63
C GLN A 395 -8.35 -25.16 -19.19
N LEU A 396 -9.08 -24.20 -19.79
CA LEU A 396 -10.34 -24.46 -20.45
C LEU A 396 -10.19 -25.41 -21.63
N ALA A 397 -9.15 -25.26 -22.44
CA ALA A 397 -8.87 -26.18 -23.56
C ALA A 397 -8.57 -27.61 -23.06
N HIS A 398 -7.87 -27.76 -21.94
CA HIS A 398 -7.61 -29.08 -21.36
C HIS A 398 -8.87 -29.72 -20.77
N GLU A 399 -9.73 -28.98 -20.10
CA GLU A 399 -11.01 -29.48 -19.59
C GLU A 399 -11.94 -29.93 -20.74
N GLN A 400 -12.00 -29.16 -21.82
CA GLN A 400 -12.77 -29.56 -23.01
C GLN A 400 -12.24 -30.82 -23.67
N LEU A 401 -10.90 -30.97 -23.79
CA LEU A 401 -10.28 -32.15 -24.38
C LEU A 401 -10.45 -33.43 -23.53
N THR A 402 -10.50 -33.30 -22.20
CA THR A 402 -10.81 -34.44 -21.30
C THR A 402 -12.28 -34.85 -21.41
N HIS A 403 -13.21 -33.89 -21.48
CA HIS A 403 -14.63 -34.19 -21.71
C HIS A 403 -14.90 -34.91 -23.07
N PHE A 404 -14.15 -34.52 -24.12
CA PHE A 404 -14.28 -35.20 -25.44
C PHE A 404 -13.65 -36.59 -25.48
N ARG A 405 -12.80 -36.96 -24.52
CA ARG A 405 -12.21 -38.32 -24.42
C ARG A 405 -13.04 -39.28 -23.57
N GLU A 406 -13.98 -38.80 -22.79
CA GLU A 406 -14.88 -39.59 -21.95
C GLU A 406 -16.25 -39.85 -22.61
N CYS A 407 -16.56 -39.23 -23.75
CA CYS A 407 -17.66 -39.55 -24.65
C CYS A 407 -17.22 -40.45 -25.80
#